data_6063485073f0ee29dbb5a1b923b195fb
#
_entry.id   6063485073f0ee29dbb5a1b923b195fb
#
_cell.length_a   1.000
_cell.length_b   1.000
_cell.length_c   1.000
_cell.angle_alpha   90.00
_cell.angle_beta   90.00
_cell.angle_gamma   90.00
#
_symmetry.space_group_name_H-M   'P 1'
#
loop_
_entity.id
_entity.type
_entity.pdbx_description
1 polymer ?
#
loop_
_entity_poly.entity_id
_entity_poly.type
_entity_poly.pdbx_seq_one_letter_code
_entity_poly.pdbx_strand_id
1 'polypeptide(L)'
;ARALSGIASGGLLVRPHVLLPGQVPASEQSAIDQTYPGSGVARIPLTAENWETITDDMANVLSPIGTAAEAHLQGVDFAGKTGTADVVSGRKKGSTDKSTLPNAWFVGMTPRRNPDIVVAVLWEHGYWGNNSAKLAAQVITAYVDKQRERAGNLMKVAETPKAVVTEKPDAGQ
;
A
#
# COMPACT_ATOMS: atom_id res chain seq x y z
N ALA A 1 7.90 2.56 2.92
CA ALA A 1 6.90 1.51 3.10
C ALA A 1 6.79 1.05 4.56
N ARG A 2 7.87 0.53 5.21
CA ARG A 2 7.81 -0.06 6.57
C ARG A 2 7.22 0.86 7.64
N ALA A 3 7.61 2.13 7.69
CA ALA A 3 7.07 3.10 8.66
C ALA A 3 5.55 3.30 8.47
N LEU A 4 5.10 3.43 7.22
CA LEU A 4 3.68 3.56 6.93
C LEU A 4 2.91 2.27 7.24
N SER A 5 3.52 1.09 7.02
CA SER A 5 2.91 -0.19 7.44
C SER A 5 2.67 -0.26 8.94
N GLY A 6 3.51 0.39 9.75
CA GLY A 6 3.29 0.55 11.18
C GLY A 6 2.04 1.38 11.51
N ILE A 7 1.80 2.45 10.79
CA ILE A 7 0.55 3.23 10.92
C ILE A 7 -0.63 2.39 10.42
N ALA A 8 -0.52 1.79 9.24
CA ALA A 8 -1.54 0.96 8.61
C ALA A 8 -2.03 -0.19 9.50
N SER A 9 -1.14 -0.76 10.30
CA SER A 9 -1.43 -1.90 11.21
C SER A 9 -1.72 -1.50 12.66
N GLY A 10 -1.97 -0.21 12.93
CA GLY A 10 -2.23 0.26 14.30
C GLY A 10 -1.02 0.14 15.24
N GLY A 11 0.18 0.34 14.72
CA GLY A 11 1.42 0.36 15.49
C GLY A 11 2.29 -0.90 15.38
N LEU A 12 1.95 -1.87 14.54
CA LEU A 12 2.74 -3.08 14.37
C LEU A 12 3.79 -2.89 13.26
N LEU A 13 5.06 -2.77 13.63
CA LEU A 13 6.18 -2.73 12.69
C LEU A 13 6.66 -4.14 12.37
N VAL A 14 6.32 -4.62 11.18
CA VAL A 14 6.79 -5.91 10.68
C VAL A 14 8.11 -5.77 9.92
N ARG A 15 8.91 -6.85 9.88
CA ARG A 15 10.08 -6.93 9.02
C ARG A 15 9.61 -7.23 7.58
N PRO A 16 9.88 -6.34 6.61
CA PRO A 16 9.53 -6.61 5.21
C PRO A 16 10.35 -7.80 4.68
N HIS A 17 9.73 -8.62 3.84
CA HIS A 17 10.38 -9.71 3.13
C HIS A 17 9.77 -9.84 1.73
N VAL A 18 10.54 -10.39 0.80
CA VAL A 18 10.13 -10.63 -0.60
C VAL A 18 9.99 -12.11 -0.92
N LEU A 19 10.49 -12.98 -0.04
CA LEU A 19 10.35 -14.43 -0.17
C LEU A 19 9.21 -14.93 0.71
N LEU A 20 8.49 -15.92 0.26
CA LEU A 20 7.47 -16.58 1.07
C LEU A 20 8.13 -17.37 2.23
N PRO A 21 7.45 -17.48 3.37
CA PRO A 21 7.92 -18.33 4.47
C PRO A 21 8.21 -19.75 3.97
N GLY A 22 9.36 -20.31 4.38
CA GLY A 22 9.81 -21.64 3.97
C GLY A 22 10.56 -21.71 2.64
N GLN A 23 10.66 -20.62 1.88
CA GLN A 23 11.48 -20.56 0.66
C GLN A 23 12.95 -20.15 0.93
N VAL A 24 13.25 -19.71 2.13
CA VAL A 24 14.62 -19.37 2.54
C VAL A 24 15.27 -20.63 3.11
N PRO A 25 16.43 -21.07 2.59
CA PRO A 25 17.19 -22.18 3.18
C PRO A 25 17.52 -21.91 4.65
N ALA A 26 17.49 -22.93 5.50
CA ALA A 26 17.73 -22.78 6.93
C ALA A 26 19.11 -22.17 7.26
N SER A 27 20.11 -22.42 6.41
CA SER A 27 21.45 -21.82 6.52
C SER A 27 21.44 -20.30 6.32
N GLU A 28 20.63 -19.82 5.38
CA GLU A 28 20.48 -18.38 5.10
C GLU A 28 19.59 -17.70 6.12
N GLN A 29 18.56 -18.39 6.62
CA GLN A 29 17.69 -17.88 7.67
C GLN A 29 18.48 -17.51 8.92
N SER A 30 19.44 -18.32 9.33
CA SER A 30 20.32 -18.04 10.47
C SER A 30 21.14 -16.75 10.27
N ALA A 31 21.68 -16.52 9.08
CA ALA A 31 22.42 -15.29 8.75
C ALA A 31 21.50 -14.05 8.76
N ILE A 32 20.29 -14.17 8.25
CA ILE A 32 19.27 -13.12 8.28
C ILE A 32 18.92 -12.76 9.73
N ASP A 33 18.72 -13.75 10.60
CA ASP A 33 18.33 -13.54 11.99
C ASP A 33 19.47 -12.93 12.81
N GLN A 34 20.73 -13.21 12.48
CA GLN A 34 21.90 -12.56 13.07
C GLN A 34 22.03 -11.09 12.64
N THR A 35 21.77 -10.80 11.36
CA THR A 35 21.84 -9.43 10.83
C THR A 35 20.70 -8.56 11.34
N TYR A 36 19.53 -9.15 11.55
CA TYR A 36 18.32 -8.48 12.03
C TYR A 36 17.77 -9.18 13.29
N PRO A 37 18.42 -9.03 14.44
CA PRO A 37 18.03 -9.72 15.66
C PRO A 37 16.63 -9.32 16.11
N GLY A 38 15.90 -10.26 16.65
CA GLY A 38 14.53 -10.14 17.13
C GLY A 38 13.51 -10.79 16.19
N SER A 39 12.29 -10.91 16.64
CA SER A 39 11.17 -11.55 15.91
C SER A 39 10.78 -10.80 14.60
N GLY A 40 11.45 -9.71 14.30
CA GLY A 40 11.12 -8.84 13.16
C GLY A 40 9.84 -8.01 13.34
N VAL A 41 9.21 -8.12 14.49
CA VAL A 41 7.98 -7.38 14.84
C VAL A 41 8.26 -6.51 16.06
N ALA A 42 8.02 -5.22 15.92
CA ALA A 42 8.06 -4.28 17.03
C ALA A 42 6.70 -3.57 17.12
N ARG A 43 6.25 -3.25 18.34
CA ARG A 43 5.01 -2.51 18.55
C ARG A 43 5.35 -1.07 18.96
N ILE A 44 4.80 -0.13 18.19
CA ILE A 44 4.78 1.29 18.57
C ILE A 44 3.53 1.52 19.42
N PRO A 45 3.63 2.18 20.58
CA PRO A 45 2.46 2.50 21.38
C PRO A 45 1.62 3.57 20.65
N LEU A 46 0.64 3.13 19.91
CA LEU A 46 -0.31 3.96 19.18
C LEU A 46 -1.70 3.74 19.77
N THR A 47 -2.30 4.77 20.34
CA THR A 47 -3.68 4.70 20.84
C THR A 47 -4.66 4.68 19.66
N ALA A 48 -5.85 4.11 19.86
CA ALA A 48 -6.88 4.08 18.83
C ALA A 48 -7.25 5.50 18.36
N GLU A 49 -7.39 6.45 19.29
CA GLU A 49 -7.70 7.85 19.00
C GLU A 49 -6.62 8.51 18.12
N ASN A 50 -5.34 8.36 18.47
CA ASN A 50 -4.25 8.91 17.67
C ASN A 50 -4.16 8.24 16.29
N TRP A 51 -4.41 6.93 16.24
CA TRP A 51 -4.44 6.21 14.97
C TRP A 51 -5.57 6.68 14.07
N GLU A 52 -6.76 6.90 14.62
CA GLU A 52 -7.90 7.45 13.89
C GLU A 52 -7.60 8.87 13.39
N THR A 53 -7.10 9.75 14.25
CA THR A 53 -6.72 11.12 13.88
C THR A 53 -5.70 11.13 12.75
N ILE A 54 -4.60 10.36 12.86
CA ILE A 54 -3.56 10.28 11.83
C ILE A 54 -4.13 9.81 10.49
N THR A 55 -4.95 8.77 10.50
CA THR A 55 -5.49 8.20 9.25
C THR A 55 -6.56 9.09 8.63
N ASP A 56 -7.32 9.85 9.41
CA ASP A 56 -8.26 10.86 8.92
C ASP A 56 -7.52 12.06 8.32
N ASP A 57 -6.48 12.55 8.96
CA ASP A 57 -5.64 13.62 8.43
C ASP A 57 -4.93 13.20 7.14
N MET A 58 -4.49 11.95 7.06
CA MET A 58 -3.93 11.40 5.82
C MET A 58 -4.98 11.31 4.69
N ALA A 59 -6.24 11.07 5.00
CA ALA A 59 -7.31 11.13 4.00
C ALA A 59 -7.57 12.58 3.53
N ASN A 60 -7.48 13.55 4.41
CA ASN A 60 -7.61 14.98 4.09
C ASN A 60 -6.53 15.48 3.12
N VAL A 61 -5.37 14.84 3.05
CA VAL A 61 -4.33 15.14 2.04
C VAL A 61 -4.85 14.97 0.61
N LEU A 62 -5.80 14.07 0.40
CA LEU A 62 -6.42 13.76 -0.89
C LEU A 62 -7.77 14.48 -1.10
N SER A 63 -8.20 15.30 -0.14
CA SER A 63 -9.40 16.13 -0.27
C SER A 63 -9.22 17.24 -1.33
N PRO A 64 -10.28 17.90 -1.81
CA PRO A 64 -10.18 18.97 -2.82
C PRO A 64 -9.25 20.14 -2.46
N ILE A 65 -8.99 20.35 -1.17
CA ILE A 65 -8.07 21.38 -0.65
C ILE A 65 -6.76 20.78 -0.14
N GLY A 66 -6.56 19.48 -0.25
CA GLY A 66 -5.39 18.77 0.20
C GLY A 66 -4.20 18.91 -0.73
N THR A 67 -3.01 18.61 -0.23
CA THR A 67 -1.74 18.73 -0.98
C THR A 67 -1.59 17.70 -2.11
N ALA A 68 -2.47 16.69 -2.17
CA ALA A 68 -2.55 15.69 -3.23
C ALA A 68 -3.97 15.57 -3.82
N ALA A 69 -4.71 16.67 -3.91
CA ALA A 69 -6.09 16.69 -4.42
C ALA A 69 -6.22 16.05 -5.81
N GLU A 70 -5.22 16.23 -6.69
CA GLU A 70 -5.22 15.65 -8.04
C GLU A 70 -5.03 14.12 -8.08
N ALA A 71 -4.65 13.50 -6.95
CA ALA A 71 -4.53 12.06 -6.78
C ALA A 71 -5.77 11.44 -6.11
N HIS A 72 -6.84 12.22 -5.89
CA HIS A 72 -8.08 11.73 -5.34
C HIS A 72 -8.70 10.63 -6.23
N LEU A 73 -9.18 9.56 -5.61
CA LEU A 73 -9.84 8.46 -6.29
C LEU A 73 -11.29 8.36 -5.84
N GLN A 74 -12.20 8.58 -6.77
CA GLN A 74 -13.63 8.50 -6.47
C GLN A 74 -14.05 7.07 -6.10
N GLY A 75 -14.74 6.91 -4.98
CA GLY A 75 -15.21 5.60 -4.52
C GLY A 75 -14.12 4.67 -3.99
N VAL A 76 -12.95 5.21 -3.67
CA VAL A 76 -11.84 4.49 -3.02
C VAL A 76 -11.49 5.20 -1.72
N ASP A 77 -11.51 4.46 -0.60
CA ASP A 77 -11.07 4.98 0.70
C ASP A 77 -9.53 4.98 0.75
N PHE A 78 -8.93 6.03 0.18
CA PHE A 78 -7.50 6.19 0.01
C PHE A 78 -6.98 7.30 0.93
N ALA A 79 -5.91 7.01 1.67
CA ALA A 79 -5.24 7.96 2.56
C ALA A 79 -3.74 8.01 2.25
N GLY A 80 -3.10 9.16 2.46
CA GLY A 80 -1.68 9.29 2.17
C GLY A 80 -1.03 10.57 2.65
N LYS A 81 0.27 10.73 2.38
CA LYS A 81 1.06 11.91 2.72
C LYS A 81 2.07 12.22 1.64
N THR A 82 2.07 13.47 1.18
CA THR A 82 3.09 14.01 0.28
C THR A 82 4.36 14.36 1.03
N GLY A 83 5.48 14.29 0.33
CA GLY A 83 6.77 14.79 0.80
C GLY A 83 7.55 15.42 -0.35
N THR A 84 8.38 16.39 -0.03
CA THR A 84 9.30 17.05 -0.98
C THR A 84 10.63 17.20 -0.28
N ALA A 85 11.69 16.63 -0.84
CA ALA A 85 13.02 16.62 -0.23
C ALA A 85 14.04 17.27 -1.16
N ASP A 86 14.65 18.37 -0.73
CA ASP A 86 15.71 19.03 -1.49
C ASP A 86 16.93 18.11 -1.61
N VAL A 87 17.51 18.05 -2.81
CA VAL A 87 18.72 17.27 -3.10
C VAL A 87 19.99 18.13 -3.03
N VAL A 88 19.85 19.46 -3.10
CA VAL A 88 20.93 20.42 -2.97
C VAL A 88 20.53 21.58 -2.08
N SER A 89 21.46 22.06 -1.27
CA SER A 89 21.25 23.28 -0.48
C SER A 89 21.31 24.51 -1.36
N GLY A 90 20.38 25.45 -1.17
CA GLY A 90 20.44 26.76 -1.81
C GLY A 90 20.22 26.75 -3.33
N ARG A 91 19.31 25.90 -3.84
CA ARG A 91 18.92 25.94 -5.25
C ARG A 91 18.51 27.36 -5.65
N LYS A 92 19.16 27.92 -6.68
CA LYS A 92 18.82 29.26 -7.18
C LYS A 92 17.41 29.28 -7.76
N LYS A 93 16.60 30.27 -7.35
CA LYS A 93 15.26 30.49 -7.92
C LYS A 93 15.40 30.70 -9.44
N GLY A 94 14.59 29.95 -10.22
CA GLY A 94 14.64 29.99 -11.68
C GLY A 94 15.71 29.11 -12.34
N SER A 95 16.45 28.30 -11.57
CA SER A 95 17.38 27.33 -12.16
C SER A 95 16.63 26.37 -13.08
N THR A 96 17.15 26.19 -14.31
CA THR A 96 16.65 25.22 -15.31
C THR A 96 17.28 23.84 -15.16
N ASP A 97 18.26 23.69 -14.28
CA ASP A 97 18.93 22.42 -14.02
C ASP A 97 17.99 21.45 -13.31
N LYS A 98 17.53 20.45 -14.07
CA LYS A 98 16.60 19.44 -13.57
C LYS A 98 17.22 18.52 -12.52
N SER A 99 18.54 18.34 -12.51
CA SER A 99 19.24 17.51 -11.53
C SER A 99 19.22 18.10 -10.12
N THR A 100 18.90 19.38 -9.99
CA THR A 100 18.76 20.09 -8.72
C THR A 100 17.32 20.16 -8.20
N LEU A 101 16.36 19.61 -8.96
CA LEU A 101 14.96 19.57 -8.51
C LEU A 101 14.81 18.68 -7.27
N PRO A 102 13.93 19.04 -6.34
CA PRO A 102 13.63 18.20 -5.18
C PRO A 102 13.12 16.81 -5.59
N ASN A 103 13.40 15.82 -4.76
CA ASN A 103 12.77 14.52 -4.85
C ASN A 103 11.32 14.59 -4.37
N ALA A 104 10.41 14.08 -5.18
CA ALA A 104 9.00 13.98 -4.85
C ALA A 104 8.71 12.65 -4.15
N TRP A 105 8.06 12.72 -2.99
CA TRP A 105 7.66 11.57 -2.21
C TRP A 105 6.15 11.50 -2.04
N PHE A 106 5.63 10.31 -2.05
CA PHE A 106 4.29 10.02 -1.56
C PHE A 106 4.26 8.66 -0.90
N VAL A 107 3.52 8.56 0.19
CA VAL A 107 3.16 7.30 0.82
C VAL A 107 1.65 7.26 1.00
N GLY A 108 1.04 6.11 0.76
CA GLY A 108 -0.40 5.96 0.88
C GLY A 108 -0.83 4.55 1.19
N MET A 109 -2.12 4.39 1.54
CA MET A 109 -2.72 3.11 1.90
C MET A 109 -4.21 3.10 1.58
N THR A 110 -4.74 1.91 1.30
CA THR A 110 -6.17 1.70 1.07
C THR A 110 -6.60 0.31 1.54
N PRO A 111 -7.83 0.17 2.12
CA PRO A 111 -8.67 1.21 2.69
C PRO A 111 -7.98 1.98 3.82
N ARG A 112 -8.39 3.19 4.12
CA ARG A 112 -7.87 3.99 5.24
C ARG A 112 -7.95 3.26 6.59
N ARG A 113 -9.06 2.58 6.80
CA ARG A 113 -9.29 1.70 7.95
C ARG A 113 -9.04 0.26 7.52
N ASN A 114 -8.20 -0.48 8.21
CA ASN A 114 -7.79 -1.84 7.87
C ASN A 114 -7.17 -1.96 6.46
N PRO A 115 -6.04 -1.33 6.19
CA PRO A 115 -5.43 -1.28 4.86
C PRO A 115 -4.98 -2.66 4.37
N ASP A 116 -5.32 -2.96 3.10
CA ASP A 116 -4.86 -4.16 2.39
C ASP A 116 -3.51 -3.94 1.68
N ILE A 117 -3.23 -2.67 1.32
CA ILE A 117 -2.02 -2.30 0.61
C ILE A 117 -1.47 -0.97 1.13
N VAL A 118 -0.15 -0.92 1.21
CA VAL A 118 0.64 0.30 1.44
C VAL A 118 1.49 0.54 0.20
N VAL A 119 1.46 1.77 -0.31
CA VAL A 119 2.29 2.21 -1.43
C VAL A 119 3.26 3.29 -0.99
N ALA A 120 4.49 3.23 -1.47
CA ALA A 120 5.49 4.28 -1.30
C ALA A 120 6.14 4.59 -2.65
N VAL A 121 6.10 5.84 -3.05
CA VAL A 121 6.65 6.32 -4.32
C VAL A 121 7.73 7.37 -4.04
N LEU A 122 8.90 7.14 -4.59
CA LEU A 122 9.97 8.13 -4.74
C LEU A 122 10.12 8.41 -6.23
N TRP A 123 10.03 9.67 -6.59
CA TRP A 123 10.38 10.17 -7.92
C TRP A 123 11.56 11.12 -7.78
N GLU A 124 12.73 10.66 -8.19
CA GLU A 124 13.94 11.48 -8.17
C GLU A 124 13.74 12.69 -9.08
N HIS A 125 14.07 13.87 -8.55
CA HIS A 125 13.87 15.14 -9.25
C HIS A 125 12.43 15.40 -9.71
N GLY A 126 11.45 14.75 -9.09
CA GLY A 126 10.02 14.84 -9.42
C GLY A 126 9.33 16.14 -8.99
N TYR A 127 10.07 17.04 -8.34
CA TYR A 127 9.71 18.40 -7.92
C TYR A 127 8.71 18.43 -6.75
N TRP A 128 7.43 18.10 -6.97
CA TRP A 128 6.39 18.16 -5.94
C TRP A 128 5.86 16.78 -5.58
N GLY A 129 5.63 16.56 -4.28
CA GLY A 129 5.06 15.30 -3.79
C GLY A 129 3.71 14.92 -4.42
N ASN A 130 2.94 15.89 -4.91
CA ASN A 130 1.72 15.63 -5.68
C ASN A 130 1.97 14.82 -6.97
N ASN A 131 3.13 14.99 -7.62
CA ASN A 131 3.47 14.19 -8.80
C ASN A 131 3.63 12.70 -8.44
N SER A 132 4.28 12.40 -7.32
CA SER A 132 4.37 11.02 -6.81
C SER A 132 3.03 10.48 -6.33
N ALA A 133 2.14 11.34 -5.81
CA ALA A 133 0.80 10.95 -5.41
C ALA A 133 -0.04 10.45 -6.60
N LYS A 134 0.06 11.10 -7.76
CA LYS A 134 -0.60 10.65 -9.00
C LYS A 134 -0.15 9.26 -9.45
N LEU A 135 1.15 8.95 -9.32
CA LEU A 135 1.66 7.61 -9.61
C LEU A 135 1.15 6.58 -8.60
N ALA A 136 1.14 6.94 -7.32
CA ALA A 136 0.57 6.07 -6.28
C ALA A 136 -0.93 5.80 -6.54
N ALA A 137 -1.70 6.80 -6.95
CA ALA A 137 -3.10 6.64 -7.30
C ALA A 137 -3.31 5.63 -8.44
N GLN A 138 -2.45 5.61 -9.46
CA GLN A 138 -2.51 4.61 -10.54
C GLN A 138 -2.28 3.19 -10.02
N VAL A 139 -1.30 3.00 -9.12
CA VAL A 139 -1.04 1.69 -8.50
C VAL A 139 -2.23 1.23 -7.65
N ILE A 140 -2.79 2.13 -6.84
CA ILE A 140 -3.97 1.86 -6.02
C ILE A 140 -5.18 1.51 -6.89
N THR A 141 -5.43 2.25 -7.97
CA THR A 141 -6.52 1.95 -8.91
C THR A 141 -6.38 0.54 -9.46
N ALA A 142 -5.21 0.20 -10.01
CA ALA A 142 -4.95 -1.14 -10.56
C ALA A 142 -5.14 -2.26 -9.52
N TYR A 143 -4.73 -2.01 -8.27
CA TYR A 143 -4.94 -2.96 -7.17
C TYR A 143 -6.43 -3.14 -6.86
N VAL A 144 -7.16 -2.04 -6.66
CA VAL A 144 -8.59 -2.06 -6.31
C VAL A 144 -9.42 -2.72 -7.43
N ASP A 145 -9.15 -2.39 -8.69
CA ASP A 145 -9.84 -3.00 -9.83
C ASP A 145 -9.62 -4.50 -9.88
N LYS A 146 -8.38 -4.95 -9.67
CA LYS A 146 -8.07 -6.38 -9.60
C LYS A 146 -8.76 -7.10 -8.45
N GLN A 147 -8.92 -6.45 -7.29
CA GLN A 147 -9.67 -7.02 -6.17
C GLN A 147 -11.17 -7.12 -6.48
N ARG A 148 -11.74 -6.09 -7.12
CA ARG A 148 -13.14 -6.09 -7.57
C ARG A 148 -13.42 -7.18 -8.59
N GLU A 149 -12.53 -7.39 -9.56
CA GLU A 149 -12.61 -8.49 -10.54
C GLU A 149 -12.59 -9.86 -9.85
N ARG A 150 -11.68 -10.06 -8.90
CA ARG A 150 -11.60 -11.31 -8.12
C ARG A 150 -12.86 -11.58 -7.34
N ALA A 151 -13.40 -10.57 -6.65
CA ALA A 151 -14.65 -10.69 -5.91
C ALA A 151 -15.83 -11.01 -6.84
N GLY A 152 -15.94 -10.34 -7.98
CA GLY A 152 -16.97 -10.61 -9.00
C GLY A 152 -16.88 -12.03 -9.58
N ASN A 153 -15.67 -12.54 -9.80
CA ASN A 153 -15.48 -13.91 -10.27
C ASN A 153 -15.86 -14.96 -9.21
N LEU A 154 -15.55 -14.72 -7.93
CA LEU A 154 -15.94 -15.59 -6.83
C LEU A 154 -17.47 -15.67 -6.68
N MET A 155 -18.18 -14.54 -6.81
CA MET A 155 -19.66 -14.52 -6.79
C MET A 155 -20.24 -15.34 -7.94
N LYS A 156 -19.72 -15.20 -9.17
CA LYS A 156 -20.18 -16.00 -10.33
C LYS A 156 -19.96 -17.49 -10.14
N VAL A 157 -18.86 -17.92 -9.53
CA VAL A 157 -18.61 -19.34 -9.24
C VAL A 157 -19.57 -19.87 -8.17
N ALA A 158 -19.89 -19.06 -7.16
CA ALA A 158 -20.85 -19.43 -6.12
C ALA A 158 -22.30 -19.55 -6.63
N GLU A 159 -22.66 -18.78 -7.66
CA GLU A 159 -23.98 -18.80 -8.29
C GLU A 159 -24.17 -19.92 -9.31
N THR A 160 -23.10 -20.60 -9.73
CA THR A 160 -23.20 -21.72 -10.67
C THR A 160 -23.78 -22.94 -9.95
N PRO A 161 -24.98 -23.44 -10.31
CA PRO A 161 -25.57 -24.60 -9.65
C PRO A 161 -24.65 -25.80 -9.79
N LYS A 162 -24.35 -26.51 -8.70
CA LYS A 162 -23.71 -27.82 -8.79
C LYS A 162 -24.57 -28.70 -9.69
N ALA A 163 -23.99 -29.18 -10.80
CA ALA A 163 -24.66 -30.15 -11.65
C ALA A 163 -25.13 -31.33 -10.78
N VAL A 164 -26.45 -31.53 -10.71
CA VAL A 164 -27.02 -32.69 -10.05
C VAL A 164 -26.60 -33.90 -10.87
N VAL A 165 -25.67 -34.67 -10.34
CA VAL A 165 -25.38 -36.01 -10.90
C VAL A 165 -26.59 -36.85 -10.68
N THR A 166 -27.46 -36.99 -11.69
CA THR A 166 -28.50 -37.97 -11.70
C THR A 166 -27.85 -39.34 -11.85
N GLU A 167 -27.75 -40.08 -10.77
CA GLU A 167 -27.45 -41.50 -10.83
C GLU A 167 -28.54 -42.18 -11.69
N LYS A 168 -28.10 -42.84 -12.75
CA LYS A 168 -28.91 -43.68 -13.58
C LYS A 168 -29.39 -44.87 -12.71
N PRO A 169 -30.68 -45.19 -12.64
CA PRO A 169 -31.10 -46.38 -11.94
C PRO A 169 -30.52 -47.58 -12.67
N ASP A 170 -29.85 -48.44 -11.90
CA ASP A 170 -29.31 -49.71 -12.32
C ASP A 170 -30.50 -50.63 -12.70
N ALA A 171 -30.60 -51.03 -13.98
CA ALA A 171 -31.59 -51.96 -14.44
C ALA A 171 -31.10 -53.37 -14.10
N GLY A 172 -31.52 -53.87 -12.94
CA GLY A 172 -31.31 -55.25 -12.55
C GLY A 172 -32.08 -56.22 -13.45
N GLN A 173 -31.36 -57.18 -13.89
CA GLN A 173 -31.92 -58.52 -14.26
C GLN A 173 -31.48 -59.52 -13.23
#